data_22822ea707543823bad5823eb7673bd2
#
_entry.id   22822ea707543823bad5823eb7673bd2
#
_cell.length_a   1.000
_cell.length_b   1.000
_cell.length_c   1.000
_cell.angle_alpha   90.00
_cell.angle_beta   90.00
_cell.angle_gamma   90.00
#
_symmetry.space_group_name_H-M   'P 1'
#
loop_
_entity.id
_entity.type
_entity.pdbx_description
1 polymer ?
#
loop_
_entity_poly.entity_id
_entity_poly.type
_entity_poly.pdbx_seq_one_letter_code
_entity_poly.pdbx_strand_id
1 'polypeptide(L)'
;MTSSLVGSEMCIRDRKYADHAKITSGYAVMYTAKKNRKDIVIAVNAGHGTKGGSSVKTLCHPDGSPKLTGGTTQAGAIQAVAVSDGMTFRDGTAERDVTLRMGKILKKKLLAEGYDVLMVRNGKDVQLDNVARTVICNNVADCHIALHWDSDGLRYDKGAFAISVPKGLKKKKPVSSYWEQHEALGAALVKGLRSNGVKISGTGATAIDLTQTSYSTIPSVDMELGNQCSDHSDRKLEVLADGLVQGINKYVKKHIKVAPLRDYKKNGGSK
;
A
#
# COMPACT_ATOMS: atom_id res chain seq x y z
N MET A 1 9.82 -16.85 12.89
CA MET A 1 9.33 -15.49 12.62
C MET A 1 8.76 -14.99 13.93
N THR A 2 9.20 -13.83 14.38
CA THR A 2 8.48 -13.09 15.42
C THR A 2 7.47 -12.20 14.73
N SER A 3 6.23 -12.24 15.14
CA SER A 3 5.18 -11.33 14.68
C SER A 3 4.56 -10.64 15.88
N SER A 4 4.21 -9.37 15.71
CA SER A 4 3.49 -8.58 16.70
C SER A 4 2.30 -7.88 16.06
N LEU A 5 1.22 -7.71 16.82
CA LEU A 5 0.05 -6.97 16.38
C LEU A 5 0.34 -5.46 16.48
N VAL A 6 -0.04 -4.72 15.44
CA VAL A 6 0.09 -3.27 15.36
C VAL A 6 -1.27 -2.67 15.02
N GLY A 7 -1.77 -1.78 15.86
CA GLY A 7 -3.03 -1.10 15.61
C GLY A 7 -4.23 -1.89 16.15
N SER A 8 -4.43 -1.83 17.43
CA SER A 8 -5.76 -1.83 18.04
C SER A 8 -6.30 -0.39 18.03
N GLU A 9 -7.55 -0.16 18.35
CA GLU A 9 -8.12 1.19 18.55
C GLU A 9 -7.18 2.13 19.34
N MET A 10 -6.41 1.61 20.29
CA MET A 10 -5.44 2.35 21.11
C MET A 10 -4.25 2.91 20.31
N CYS A 11 -3.78 2.22 19.26
CA CYS A 11 -2.63 2.69 18.44
C CYS A 11 -3.00 3.74 17.39
N ILE A 12 -4.29 3.94 17.14
CA ILE A 12 -4.79 4.88 16.12
C ILE A 12 -5.30 6.16 16.79
N ARG A 13 -5.91 6.12 17.97
CA ARG A 13 -6.69 7.22 18.57
C ARG A 13 -5.96 8.57 18.68
N ASP A 14 -4.67 8.56 18.98
CA ASP A 14 -3.90 9.80 19.20
C ASP A 14 -3.05 10.19 17.97
N ARG A 15 -3.36 9.65 16.79
CA ARG A 15 -2.57 9.87 15.58
C ARG A 15 -3.29 10.81 14.62
N LYS A 16 -2.49 11.60 13.92
CA LYS A 16 -3.01 12.54 12.93
C LYS A 16 -3.93 11.84 11.92
N TYR A 17 -5.14 12.34 11.72
CA TYR A 17 -6.21 11.84 10.87
C TYR A 17 -6.91 10.55 11.35
N ALA A 18 -6.63 10.06 12.53
CA ALA A 18 -7.28 8.84 13.04
C ALA A 18 -8.79 9.01 13.20
N ASP A 19 -9.25 10.19 13.56
CA ASP A 19 -10.66 10.59 13.72
C ASP A 19 -11.46 10.55 12.41
N HIS A 20 -10.78 10.56 11.26
CA HIS A 20 -11.40 10.41 9.95
C HIS A 20 -11.71 8.97 9.59
N ALA A 21 -11.09 7.99 10.23
CA ALA A 21 -11.37 6.57 10.03
C ALA A 21 -12.73 6.19 10.65
N LYS A 22 -13.41 5.23 10.04
CA LYS A 22 -14.74 4.74 10.46
C LYS A 22 -14.76 3.25 10.78
N ILE A 23 -13.84 2.48 10.21
CA ILE A 23 -13.67 1.04 10.49
C ILE A 23 -12.26 0.85 11.05
N THR A 24 -12.15 0.64 12.36
CA THR A 24 -10.89 0.69 13.12
C THR A 24 -10.69 -0.47 14.08
N SER A 25 -11.61 -1.46 14.10
CA SER A 25 -11.55 -2.57 15.06
C SER A 25 -10.52 -3.65 14.74
N GLY A 26 -9.87 -3.54 13.57
CA GLY A 26 -8.86 -4.48 13.12
C GLY A 26 -7.42 -4.10 13.51
N TYR A 27 -6.47 -4.89 13.02
CA TYR A 27 -5.04 -4.68 13.26
C TYR A 27 -4.19 -5.11 12.07
N ALA A 28 -3.06 -4.44 11.89
CA ALA A 28 -1.98 -4.87 11.01
C ALA A 28 -1.00 -5.78 11.77
N VAL A 29 -0.20 -6.55 11.04
CA VAL A 29 0.76 -7.50 11.63
C VAL A 29 2.17 -7.14 11.21
N MET A 30 3.03 -6.84 12.18
CA MET A 30 4.46 -6.60 11.96
C MET A 30 5.21 -7.93 11.93
N TYR A 31 6.05 -8.12 10.94
CA TYR A 31 6.99 -9.23 10.81
C TYR A 31 8.41 -8.70 10.78
N THR A 32 9.27 -9.21 11.65
CA THR A 32 10.67 -8.80 11.74
C THR A 32 11.57 -9.77 10.98
N ALA A 33 12.47 -9.24 10.16
CA ALA A 33 13.48 -10.01 9.46
C ALA A 33 14.48 -10.63 10.46
N LYS A 34 14.84 -11.90 10.24
CA LYS A 34 15.75 -12.64 11.13
C LYS A 34 17.23 -12.51 10.75
N LYS A 35 17.51 -12.23 9.48
CA LYS A 35 18.85 -12.16 8.92
C LYS A 35 19.04 -10.88 8.14
N ASN A 36 20.24 -10.31 8.17
CA ASN A 36 20.63 -9.11 7.42
C ASN A 36 19.61 -7.96 7.59
N ARG A 37 19.07 -7.80 8.79
CA ARG A 37 18.02 -6.83 9.09
C ARG A 37 18.49 -5.41 8.77
N LYS A 38 17.70 -4.70 7.98
CA LYS A 38 18.00 -3.34 7.50
C LYS A 38 17.42 -2.25 8.39
N ASP A 39 16.61 -2.60 9.40
CA ASP A 39 15.83 -1.67 10.24
C ASP A 39 14.96 -0.70 9.42
N ILE A 40 14.44 -1.19 8.30
CA ILE A 40 13.51 -0.49 7.41
C ILE A 40 12.22 -1.30 7.33
N VAL A 41 11.10 -0.63 7.54
CA VAL A 41 9.77 -1.23 7.53
C VAL A 41 9.05 -0.94 6.22
N ILE A 42 8.70 -1.97 5.49
CA ILE A 42 7.89 -1.89 4.27
C ILE A 42 6.45 -2.28 4.61
N ALA A 43 5.50 -1.33 4.48
CA ALA A 43 4.09 -1.67 4.61
C ALA A 43 3.56 -2.25 3.30
N VAL A 44 3.03 -3.47 3.40
CA VAL A 44 2.37 -4.19 2.30
C VAL A 44 0.87 -4.20 2.58
N ASN A 45 0.13 -3.44 1.79
CA ASN A 45 -1.31 -3.31 1.88
C ASN A 45 -1.97 -4.12 0.76
N ALA A 46 -2.38 -5.34 1.07
CA ALA A 46 -3.22 -6.12 0.17
C ALA A 46 -4.59 -5.44 0.05
N GLY A 47 -4.94 -4.93 -1.13
CA GLY A 47 -6.15 -4.15 -1.36
C GLY A 47 -7.44 -4.89 -0.99
N HIS A 48 -8.50 -4.14 -0.68
CA HIS A 48 -9.83 -4.68 -0.33
C HIS A 48 -9.86 -5.50 0.98
N GLY A 49 -10.87 -6.37 1.16
CA GLY A 49 -10.94 -7.32 2.28
C GLY A 49 -11.27 -6.68 3.62
N THR A 50 -12.21 -5.75 3.63
CA THR A 50 -12.90 -5.26 4.83
C THR A 50 -14.40 -5.48 4.67
N LYS A 51 -14.96 -6.43 5.41
CA LYS A 51 -16.39 -6.75 5.35
C LYS A 51 -17.22 -5.51 5.71
N GLY A 52 -18.19 -5.18 4.86
CA GLY A 52 -19.03 -3.99 5.02
C GLY A 52 -18.38 -2.66 4.64
N GLY A 53 -17.12 -2.66 4.17
CA GLY A 53 -16.38 -1.45 3.81
C GLY A 53 -17.02 -0.64 2.69
N SER A 54 -17.71 -1.32 1.76
CA SER A 54 -18.42 -0.69 0.63
C SER A 54 -19.66 0.12 1.05
N SER A 55 -20.25 -0.19 2.21
CA SER A 55 -21.42 0.52 2.76
C SER A 55 -21.04 1.72 3.64
N VAL A 56 -19.77 1.87 4.01
CA VAL A 56 -19.27 2.96 4.84
C VAL A 56 -18.54 3.98 3.98
N LYS A 57 -18.58 5.25 4.37
CA LYS A 57 -17.89 6.34 3.67
C LYS A 57 -16.95 7.09 4.62
N THR A 58 -15.79 7.50 4.09
CA THR A 58 -14.81 8.37 4.75
C THR A 58 -14.60 9.63 3.91
N LEU A 59 -14.02 10.69 4.47
CA LEU A 59 -13.63 11.85 3.68
C LEU A 59 -12.58 11.45 2.63
N CYS A 60 -12.72 11.98 1.41
CA CYS A 60 -11.73 11.76 0.34
C CYS A 60 -10.37 12.37 0.70
N HIS A 61 -10.40 13.58 1.27
CA HIS A 61 -9.22 14.35 1.67
C HIS A 61 -9.35 14.80 3.11
N PRO A 62 -8.22 14.98 3.83
CA PRO A 62 -8.24 15.44 5.22
C PRO A 62 -8.84 16.84 5.42
N ASP A 63 -8.81 17.69 4.40
CA ASP A 63 -9.34 19.05 4.41
C ASP A 63 -10.83 19.11 4.02
N GLY A 64 -11.48 17.97 3.78
CA GLY A 64 -12.87 17.89 3.35
C GLY A 64 -13.12 18.35 1.91
N SER A 65 -12.08 18.64 1.13
CA SER A 65 -12.22 19.05 -0.26
C SER A 65 -12.67 17.88 -1.16
N PRO A 66 -13.33 18.19 -2.30
CA PRO A 66 -13.87 17.17 -3.18
C PRO A 66 -12.77 16.41 -3.94
N LYS A 67 -13.07 15.16 -4.28
CA LYS A 67 -12.27 14.27 -5.10
C LYS A 67 -12.05 14.84 -6.50
N LEU A 68 -10.79 14.76 -6.98
CA LEU A 68 -10.39 15.37 -8.25
C LEU A 68 -10.62 14.49 -9.47
N THR A 69 -10.53 13.17 -9.31
CA THR A 69 -10.73 12.19 -10.41
C THR A 69 -11.76 11.16 -10.03
N GLY A 70 -12.37 10.52 -11.01
CA GLY A 70 -13.27 9.37 -10.80
C GLY A 70 -12.52 8.08 -10.43
N GLY A 71 -13.27 7.01 -10.30
CA GLY A 71 -12.88 5.67 -9.91
C GLY A 71 -14.10 4.99 -9.26
N THR A 72 -13.91 4.15 -8.26
CA THR A 72 -15.01 3.57 -7.45
C THR A 72 -15.93 4.66 -6.87
N THR A 73 -15.38 5.82 -6.54
CA THR A 73 -16.13 7.03 -6.16
C THR A 73 -15.94 8.08 -7.25
N GLN A 74 -17.02 8.74 -7.65
CA GLN A 74 -17.01 9.76 -8.71
C GLN A 74 -16.21 11.02 -8.31
N ALA A 75 -15.68 11.73 -9.31
CA ALA A 75 -15.10 13.06 -9.13
C ALA A 75 -16.14 14.03 -8.55
N GLY A 76 -15.69 15.00 -7.73
CA GLY A 76 -16.56 15.95 -7.05
C GLY A 76 -17.14 15.47 -5.72
N ALA A 77 -17.04 14.18 -5.40
CA ALA A 77 -17.52 13.66 -4.12
C ALA A 77 -16.60 14.08 -2.97
N ILE A 78 -17.18 14.51 -1.85
CA ILE A 78 -16.46 14.84 -0.61
C ILE A 78 -16.11 13.57 0.16
N GLN A 79 -16.95 12.55 0.07
CA GLN A 79 -16.77 11.26 0.74
C GLN A 79 -16.58 10.14 -0.29
N ALA A 80 -15.64 9.25 -0.01
CA ALA A 80 -15.39 8.04 -0.78
C ALA A 80 -15.85 6.80 -0.01
N VAL A 81 -16.08 5.71 -0.76
CA VAL A 81 -16.25 4.37 -0.19
C VAL A 81 -15.04 4.05 0.69
N ALA A 82 -15.29 3.62 1.92
CA ALA A 82 -14.25 3.40 2.93
C ALA A 82 -13.27 2.29 2.52
N VAL A 83 -13.80 1.19 1.97
CA VAL A 83 -13.05 0.14 1.26
C VAL A 83 -13.99 -0.50 0.23
N SER A 84 -13.63 -0.50 -1.04
CA SER A 84 -14.39 -1.21 -2.06
C SER A 84 -14.19 -2.73 -1.97
N ASP A 85 -15.14 -3.50 -2.50
CA ASP A 85 -15.04 -4.97 -2.54
C ASP A 85 -14.00 -5.47 -3.54
N GLY A 86 -13.53 -4.59 -4.43
CA GLY A 86 -12.62 -4.92 -5.52
C GLY A 86 -13.34 -5.46 -6.77
N MET A 87 -12.57 -5.74 -7.80
CA MET A 87 -13.07 -6.33 -9.03
C MET A 87 -13.09 -7.87 -8.95
N THR A 88 -13.64 -8.51 -9.96
CA THR A 88 -13.58 -9.95 -10.16
C THR A 88 -12.82 -10.24 -11.46
N PHE A 89 -11.86 -11.15 -11.40
CA PHE A 89 -11.16 -11.66 -12.58
C PHE A 89 -12.12 -12.43 -13.48
N ARG A 90 -11.73 -12.65 -14.73
CA ARG A 90 -12.57 -13.35 -15.71
C ARG A 90 -12.88 -14.79 -15.35
N ASP A 91 -12.06 -15.42 -14.56
CA ASP A 91 -12.27 -16.78 -14.05
C ASP A 91 -13.15 -16.84 -12.79
N GLY A 92 -13.68 -15.69 -12.34
CA GLY A 92 -14.52 -15.59 -11.15
C GLY A 92 -13.77 -15.37 -9.85
N THR A 93 -12.43 -15.32 -9.88
CA THR A 93 -11.61 -15.06 -8.68
C THR A 93 -11.78 -13.62 -8.21
N ALA A 94 -12.04 -13.41 -6.93
CA ALA A 94 -12.14 -12.05 -6.37
C ALA A 94 -10.75 -11.41 -6.22
N GLU A 95 -10.62 -10.14 -6.58
CA GLU A 95 -9.37 -9.37 -6.45
C GLU A 95 -8.80 -9.41 -5.03
N ARG A 96 -9.66 -9.29 -4.01
CA ARG A 96 -9.24 -9.36 -2.60
C ARG A 96 -8.48 -10.65 -2.24
N ASP A 97 -8.75 -11.77 -2.93
CA ASP A 97 -8.07 -13.03 -2.65
C ASP A 97 -6.71 -13.08 -3.35
N VAL A 98 -6.61 -12.50 -4.54
CA VAL A 98 -5.36 -12.39 -5.30
C VAL A 98 -4.40 -11.40 -4.62
N THR A 99 -4.88 -10.22 -4.19
CA THR A 99 -4.08 -9.23 -3.48
C THR A 99 -3.52 -9.77 -2.17
N LEU A 100 -4.30 -10.61 -1.45
CA LEU A 100 -3.80 -11.26 -0.23
C LEU A 100 -2.70 -12.28 -0.52
N ARG A 101 -2.85 -13.11 -1.57
CA ARG A 101 -1.81 -14.06 -2.00
C ARG A 101 -0.54 -13.30 -2.38
N MET A 102 -0.68 -12.28 -3.22
CA MET A 102 0.41 -11.42 -3.66
C MET A 102 1.15 -10.78 -2.47
N GLY A 103 0.40 -10.20 -1.53
CA GLY A 103 0.97 -9.61 -0.31
C GLY A 103 1.77 -10.61 0.53
N LYS A 104 1.29 -11.85 0.65
CA LYS A 104 2.01 -12.92 1.37
C LYS A 104 3.30 -13.35 0.67
N ILE A 105 3.31 -13.43 -0.66
CA ILE A 105 4.50 -13.73 -1.46
C ILE A 105 5.51 -12.58 -1.32
N LEU A 106 5.07 -11.34 -1.50
CA LEU A 106 5.92 -10.16 -1.37
C LEU A 106 6.53 -10.06 0.03
N LYS A 107 5.74 -10.27 1.08
CA LYS A 107 6.23 -10.33 2.48
C LYS A 107 7.38 -11.31 2.62
N LYS A 108 7.23 -12.55 2.13
CA LYS A 108 8.26 -13.59 2.23
C LYS A 108 9.58 -13.14 1.62
N LYS A 109 9.52 -12.53 0.43
CA LYS A 109 10.70 -12.04 -0.29
C LYS A 109 11.35 -10.84 0.43
N LEU A 110 10.56 -9.88 0.91
CA LEU A 110 11.06 -8.71 1.64
C LEU A 110 11.77 -9.11 2.94
N LEU A 111 11.20 -10.05 3.69
CA LEU A 111 11.84 -10.59 4.91
C LEU A 111 13.17 -11.29 4.59
N ALA A 112 13.26 -12.00 3.46
CA ALA A 112 14.49 -12.62 3.00
C ALA A 112 15.57 -11.58 2.63
N GLU A 113 15.15 -10.42 2.10
CA GLU A 113 16.02 -9.27 1.81
C GLU A 113 16.47 -8.48 3.06
N GLY A 114 15.91 -8.81 4.23
CA GLY A 114 16.23 -8.13 5.49
C GLY A 114 15.35 -6.93 5.83
N TYR A 115 14.27 -6.69 5.11
CA TYR A 115 13.27 -5.69 5.49
C TYR A 115 12.32 -6.24 6.56
N ASP A 116 11.92 -5.41 7.51
CA ASP A 116 10.74 -5.66 8.31
C ASP A 116 9.50 -5.39 7.48
N VAL A 117 8.43 -6.14 7.70
CA VAL A 117 7.22 -6.03 6.88
C VAL A 117 5.99 -5.82 7.76
N LEU A 118 5.31 -4.71 7.53
CA LEU A 118 3.98 -4.46 8.08
C LEU A 118 2.93 -4.97 7.10
N MET A 119 2.34 -6.12 7.39
CA MET A 119 1.17 -6.59 6.65
C MET A 119 -0.07 -5.85 7.13
N VAL A 120 -0.53 -4.88 6.34
CA VAL A 120 -1.73 -4.07 6.66
C VAL A 120 -2.98 -4.95 6.67
N ARG A 121 -3.05 -5.91 5.75
CA ARG A 121 -4.05 -6.98 5.76
C ARG A 121 -3.35 -8.34 5.67
N ASN A 122 -3.55 -9.18 6.69
CA ASN A 122 -2.90 -10.50 6.79
C ASN A 122 -3.90 -11.66 6.67
N GLY A 123 -5.19 -11.39 6.68
CA GLY A 123 -6.30 -12.33 6.56
C GLY A 123 -7.34 -11.93 5.53
N LYS A 124 -8.44 -12.70 5.45
CA LYS A 124 -9.55 -12.42 4.51
C LYS A 124 -10.28 -11.12 4.84
N ASP A 125 -10.44 -10.83 6.13
CA ASP A 125 -11.07 -9.61 6.65
C ASP A 125 -10.10 -8.95 7.64
N VAL A 126 -9.96 -7.64 7.58
CA VAL A 126 -9.04 -6.90 8.45
C VAL A 126 -9.75 -5.87 9.33
N GLN A 127 -10.99 -5.51 9.04
CA GLN A 127 -11.77 -4.47 9.75
C GLN A 127 -10.98 -3.15 9.96
N LEU A 128 -10.31 -2.70 8.88
CA LEU A 128 -9.65 -1.40 8.76
C LEU A 128 -10.09 -0.75 7.45
N ASP A 129 -10.53 0.49 7.47
CA ASP A 129 -10.76 1.27 6.26
C ASP A 129 -9.46 1.85 5.69
N ASN A 130 -9.53 2.47 4.50
CA ASN A 130 -8.36 3.01 3.82
C ASN A 130 -7.67 4.13 4.60
N VAL A 131 -8.41 4.92 5.39
CA VAL A 131 -7.84 5.95 6.27
C VAL A 131 -7.09 5.29 7.42
N ALA A 132 -7.72 4.34 8.13
CA ALA A 132 -7.09 3.60 9.22
C ALA A 132 -5.82 2.88 8.78
N ARG A 133 -5.86 2.19 7.63
CA ARG A 133 -4.70 1.53 7.01
C ARG A 133 -3.56 2.52 6.77
N THR A 134 -3.88 3.69 6.19
CA THR A 134 -2.89 4.73 5.90
C THR A 134 -2.31 5.34 7.17
N VAL A 135 -3.14 5.62 8.18
CA VAL A 135 -2.69 6.13 9.49
C VAL A 135 -1.73 5.16 10.17
N ILE A 136 -2.04 3.86 10.18
CA ILE A 136 -1.13 2.83 10.71
C ILE A 136 0.22 2.87 9.96
N CYS A 137 0.20 2.88 8.64
CA CYS A 137 1.42 2.94 7.83
C CYS A 137 2.25 4.18 8.12
N ASN A 138 1.63 5.36 8.18
CA ASN A 138 2.28 6.64 8.47
C ASN A 138 3.08 6.63 9.79
N ASN A 139 2.64 5.83 10.76
CA ASN A 139 3.24 5.81 12.10
C ASN A 139 4.28 4.70 12.31
N VAL A 140 4.31 3.69 11.43
CA VAL A 140 5.08 2.47 11.67
C VAL A 140 6.03 2.13 10.53
N ALA A 141 5.76 2.60 9.30
CA ALA A 141 6.50 2.18 8.13
C ALA A 141 7.34 3.31 7.51
N ASP A 142 8.37 2.94 6.76
CA ASP A 142 9.20 3.86 5.98
C ASP A 142 8.65 4.07 4.57
N CYS A 143 7.87 3.13 4.05
CA CYS A 143 7.05 3.31 2.85
C CYS A 143 5.84 2.38 2.85
N HIS A 144 4.80 2.76 2.07
CA HIS A 144 3.53 2.06 1.99
C HIS A 144 3.21 1.70 0.53
N ILE A 145 3.00 0.42 0.26
CA ILE A 145 2.69 -0.10 -1.07
C ILE A 145 1.35 -0.84 -1.00
N ALA A 146 0.33 -0.31 -1.68
CA ALA A 146 -0.92 -1.02 -1.88
C ALA A 146 -0.86 -1.84 -3.17
N LEU A 147 -1.51 -3.00 -3.17
CA LEU A 147 -1.51 -3.97 -4.25
C LEU A 147 -2.92 -4.16 -4.76
N HIS A 148 -3.12 -3.91 -6.06
CA HIS A 148 -4.40 -3.94 -6.75
C HIS A 148 -4.29 -4.49 -8.16
N TRP A 149 -5.45 -4.73 -8.77
CA TRP A 149 -5.66 -5.00 -10.20
C TRP A 149 -6.80 -4.13 -10.71
N ASP A 150 -6.59 -3.44 -11.81
CA ASP A 150 -7.52 -2.46 -12.35
C ASP A 150 -8.77 -3.10 -12.99
N SER A 151 -9.89 -2.41 -12.90
CA SER A 151 -11.15 -2.76 -13.55
C SER A 151 -11.46 -1.79 -14.69
N ASP A 152 -10.80 -1.99 -15.83
CA ASP A 152 -10.86 -1.09 -16.98
C ASP A 152 -11.81 -1.54 -18.10
N GLY A 153 -12.43 -2.72 -17.95
CA GLY A 153 -13.34 -3.31 -18.93
C GLY A 153 -12.65 -3.86 -20.19
N LEU A 154 -11.32 -3.77 -20.31
CA LEU A 154 -10.59 -4.30 -21.45
C LEU A 154 -10.68 -5.83 -21.53
N ARG A 155 -10.54 -6.36 -22.74
CA ARG A 155 -10.56 -7.79 -23.01
C ARG A 155 -9.18 -8.43 -23.12
N TYR A 156 -8.14 -7.71 -22.74
CA TYR A 156 -6.74 -8.15 -22.74
C TYR A 156 -6.01 -7.59 -21.54
N ASP A 157 -4.92 -8.25 -21.15
CA ASP A 157 -4.02 -7.73 -20.10
C ASP A 157 -3.32 -6.46 -20.58
N LYS A 158 -3.60 -5.32 -19.95
CA LYS A 158 -2.95 -4.05 -20.31
C LYS A 158 -1.57 -3.88 -19.68
N GLY A 159 -1.23 -4.67 -18.68
CA GLY A 159 0.01 -4.57 -17.92
C GLY A 159 -0.11 -3.71 -16.65
N ALA A 160 0.97 -3.71 -15.87
CA ALA A 160 1.04 -3.04 -14.58
C ALA A 160 1.35 -1.53 -14.70
N PHE A 161 0.91 -0.74 -13.71
CA PHE A 161 1.24 0.67 -13.58
C PHE A 161 1.12 1.15 -12.13
N ALA A 162 1.74 2.28 -11.82
CA ALA A 162 1.61 2.96 -10.55
C ALA A 162 0.51 4.03 -10.64
N ILE A 163 -0.24 4.23 -9.56
CA ILE A 163 -1.11 5.38 -9.42
C ILE A 163 -0.25 6.58 -9.05
N SER A 164 -0.20 7.57 -9.94
CA SER A 164 0.51 8.83 -9.73
C SER A 164 -0.39 9.90 -9.14
N VAL A 165 0.22 10.93 -8.58
CA VAL A 165 -0.47 12.00 -7.87
C VAL A 165 -1.06 13.02 -8.86
N PRO A 166 -2.37 13.27 -8.88
CA PRO A 166 -2.98 14.29 -9.72
C PRO A 166 -2.40 15.69 -9.43
N LYS A 167 -2.25 16.51 -10.47
CA LYS A 167 -1.66 17.86 -10.38
C LYS A 167 -2.31 18.73 -9.29
N GLY A 168 -3.63 18.67 -9.17
CA GLY A 168 -4.36 19.46 -8.15
C GLY A 168 -4.08 18.96 -6.71
N LEU A 169 -3.86 17.67 -6.53
CA LEU A 169 -3.58 17.08 -5.22
C LEU A 169 -2.17 17.43 -4.72
N LYS A 170 -1.20 17.64 -5.62
CA LYS A 170 0.19 18.04 -5.26
C LYS A 170 0.27 19.36 -4.48
N LYS A 171 -0.80 20.18 -4.49
CA LYS A 171 -0.87 21.44 -3.75
C LYS A 171 -1.55 21.32 -2.38
N LYS A 172 -2.15 20.19 -2.06
CA LYS A 172 -2.91 19.94 -0.83
C LYS A 172 -2.05 19.26 0.23
N LYS A 173 -2.18 19.68 1.50
CA LYS A 173 -1.55 18.97 2.63
C LYS A 173 -2.33 17.68 2.94
N PRO A 174 -1.63 16.60 3.32
CA PRO A 174 -0.17 16.43 3.47
C PRO A 174 0.58 16.20 2.16
N VAL A 175 -0.11 15.90 1.07
CA VAL A 175 0.45 15.46 -0.22
C VAL A 175 1.53 16.41 -0.74
N SER A 176 1.34 17.73 -0.58
CA SER A 176 2.30 18.74 -1.04
C SER A 176 3.73 18.56 -0.48
N SER A 177 3.87 17.87 0.65
CA SER A 177 5.17 17.60 1.27
C SER A 177 5.76 16.26 0.87
N TYR A 178 4.99 15.36 0.23
CA TYR A 178 5.38 13.97 -0.01
C TYR A 178 5.19 13.47 -1.45
N TRP A 179 4.53 14.23 -2.33
CA TRP A 179 4.17 13.76 -3.67
C TRP A 179 5.38 13.34 -4.52
N GLU A 180 6.53 14.02 -4.39
CA GLU A 180 7.76 13.64 -5.11
C GLU A 180 8.25 12.25 -4.69
N GLN A 181 8.14 11.95 -3.40
CA GLN A 181 8.51 10.64 -2.85
C GLN A 181 7.51 9.55 -3.27
N HIS A 182 6.21 9.87 -3.33
CA HIS A 182 5.19 8.96 -3.86
C HIS A 182 5.51 8.59 -5.32
N GLU A 183 5.78 9.58 -6.15
CA GLU A 183 6.12 9.36 -7.56
C GLU A 183 7.46 8.62 -7.75
N ALA A 184 8.46 8.96 -6.94
CA ALA A 184 9.76 8.28 -6.99
C ALA A 184 9.64 6.79 -6.61
N LEU A 185 8.82 6.46 -5.61
CA LEU A 185 8.55 5.08 -5.22
C LEU A 185 7.83 4.34 -6.36
N GLY A 186 6.74 4.90 -6.89
CA GLY A 186 6.00 4.31 -8.01
C GLY A 186 6.88 4.05 -9.23
N ALA A 187 7.67 5.04 -9.63
CA ALA A 187 8.61 4.90 -10.75
C ALA A 187 9.67 3.80 -10.53
N ALA A 188 10.17 3.66 -9.31
CA ALA A 188 11.13 2.62 -8.96
C ALA A 188 10.51 1.21 -9.04
N LEU A 189 9.26 1.05 -8.56
CA LEU A 189 8.52 -0.21 -8.63
C LEU A 189 8.20 -0.60 -10.07
N VAL A 190 7.70 0.33 -10.88
CA VAL A 190 7.45 0.11 -12.32
C VAL A 190 8.74 -0.29 -13.05
N LYS A 191 9.86 0.37 -12.76
CA LYS A 191 11.16 0.00 -13.33
C LYS A 191 11.60 -1.40 -12.92
N GLY A 192 11.37 -1.79 -11.65
CA GLY A 192 11.65 -3.14 -11.16
C GLY A 192 10.79 -4.20 -11.85
N LEU A 193 9.48 -3.96 -11.98
CA LEU A 193 8.56 -4.84 -12.71
C LEU A 193 8.99 -5.01 -14.18
N ARG A 194 9.28 -3.92 -14.88
CA ARG A 194 9.77 -3.95 -16.28
C ARG A 194 11.06 -4.76 -16.42
N SER A 195 12.00 -4.59 -15.50
CA SER A 195 13.27 -5.34 -15.49
C SER A 195 13.10 -6.84 -15.27
N ASN A 196 11.95 -7.27 -14.72
CA ASN A 196 11.58 -8.68 -14.54
C ASN A 196 10.60 -9.18 -15.62
N GLY A 197 10.53 -8.52 -16.78
CA GLY A 197 9.70 -8.96 -17.91
C GLY A 197 8.19 -8.78 -17.71
N VAL A 198 7.77 -7.98 -16.71
CA VAL A 198 6.35 -7.64 -16.52
C VAL A 198 5.93 -6.61 -17.56
N LYS A 199 4.81 -6.86 -18.24
CA LYS A 199 4.19 -5.89 -19.14
C LYS A 199 3.79 -4.65 -18.37
N ILE A 200 4.10 -3.48 -18.90
CA ILE A 200 3.78 -2.19 -18.30
C ILE A 200 2.77 -1.45 -19.18
N SER A 201 1.73 -0.93 -18.57
CA SER A 201 0.70 -0.13 -19.23
C SER A 201 1.22 1.27 -19.56
N GLY A 202 1.16 1.68 -20.83
CA GLY A 202 1.54 3.02 -21.26
C GLY A 202 2.92 3.46 -20.75
N THR A 203 2.99 4.59 -20.09
CA THR A 203 4.22 5.11 -19.47
C THR A 203 4.56 4.42 -18.16
N GLY A 204 3.63 3.65 -17.59
CA GLY A 204 3.74 3.01 -16.27
C GLY A 204 3.15 3.82 -15.13
N ALA A 205 2.45 4.91 -15.44
CA ALA A 205 1.79 5.73 -14.42
C ALA A 205 0.46 6.30 -14.93
N THR A 206 -0.55 6.34 -14.05
CA THR A 206 -1.86 6.95 -14.30
C THR A 206 -2.25 7.80 -13.09
N ALA A 207 -2.62 9.06 -13.33
CA ALA A 207 -2.98 9.98 -12.25
C ALA A 207 -4.41 9.73 -11.77
N ILE A 208 -4.53 9.21 -10.54
CA ILE A 208 -5.82 8.97 -9.89
C ILE A 208 -5.77 9.51 -8.45
N ASP A 209 -6.83 10.18 -8.05
CA ASP A 209 -7.00 10.71 -6.71
C ASP A 209 -7.48 9.60 -5.76
N LEU A 210 -6.60 9.17 -4.86
CA LEU A 210 -6.89 8.10 -3.91
C LEU A 210 -6.84 8.60 -2.47
N THR A 211 -7.73 8.08 -1.62
CA THR A 211 -7.75 8.32 -0.18
C THR A 211 -6.39 7.97 0.46
N GLN A 212 -5.78 6.86 0.10
CA GLN A 212 -4.46 6.47 0.57
C GLN A 212 -3.43 7.59 0.34
N THR A 213 -3.31 8.08 -0.89
CA THR A 213 -2.37 9.17 -1.24
C THR A 213 -2.67 10.44 -0.45
N SER A 214 -3.96 10.79 -0.33
CA SER A 214 -4.43 12.02 0.31
C SER A 214 -4.12 12.10 1.81
N TYR A 215 -4.02 10.96 2.48
CA TYR A 215 -3.74 10.86 3.91
C TYR A 215 -2.29 10.47 4.22
N SER A 216 -1.47 10.13 3.22
CA SER A 216 -0.11 9.63 3.45
C SER A 216 0.86 10.73 3.83
N THR A 217 1.65 10.47 4.88
CA THR A 217 2.77 11.31 5.37
C THR A 217 4.11 10.57 5.28
N ILE A 218 4.16 9.49 4.52
CA ILE A 218 5.34 8.72 4.14
C ILE A 218 5.27 8.41 2.65
N PRO A 219 6.36 8.00 1.98
CA PRO A 219 6.30 7.52 0.60
C PRO A 219 5.26 6.42 0.44
N SER A 220 4.26 6.66 -0.40
CA SER A 220 3.10 5.77 -0.54
C SER A 220 2.68 5.67 -1.99
N VAL A 221 2.38 4.46 -2.47
CA VAL A 221 1.92 4.22 -3.83
C VAL A 221 0.92 3.08 -3.86
N ASP A 222 -0.05 3.20 -4.72
CA ASP A 222 -0.96 2.14 -5.13
C ASP A 222 -0.48 1.58 -6.47
N MET A 223 -0.33 0.26 -6.54
CA MET A 223 0.15 -0.46 -7.71
C MET A 223 -0.97 -1.29 -8.31
N GLU A 224 -1.35 -0.98 -9.53
CA GLU A 224 -2.17 -1.85 -10.35
C GLU A 224 -1.26 -2.85 -11.06
N LEU A 225 -1.29 -4.11 -10.64
CA LEU A 225 -0.38 -5.15 -11.13
C LEU A 225 -0.85 -5.82 -12.44
N GLY A 226 -1.94 -5.32 -12.98
CA GLY A 226 -2.61 -5.74 -14.20
C GLY A 226 -4.06 -5.30 -14.20
N ASN A 227 -4.93 -6.10 -14.83
CA ASN A 227 -6.38 -5.88 -14.84
C ASN A 227 -7.13 -7.23 -14.73
N GLN A 228 -8.44 -7.21 -14.89
CA GLN A 228 -9.29 -8.42 -14.81
C GLN A 228 -8.94 -9.54 -15.81
N CYS A 229 -8.07 -9.28 -16.78
CA CYS A 229 -7.61 -10.25 -17.78
C CYS A 229 -6.19 -10.78 -17.51
N SER A 230 -5.52 -10.26 -16.47
CA SER A 230 -4.14 -10.62 -16.19
C SER A 230 -4.04 -12.02 -15.57
N ASP A 231 -2.96 -12.73 -15.92
CA ASP A 231 -2.58 -13.95 -15.23
C ASP A 231 -2.27 -13.64 -13.76
N HIS A 232 -2.91 -14.36 -12.85
CA HIS A 232 -2.70 -14.25 -11.41
C HIS A 232 -2.34 -15.62 -10.77
N SER A 233 -1.77 -16.53 -11.58
CA SER A 233 -1.16 -17.77 -11.09
C SER A 233 -0.03 -17.48 -10.09
N ASP A 234 0.25 -18.41 -9.19
CA ASP A 234 1.33 -18.23 -8.21
C ASP A 234 2.68 -17.95 -8.88
N ARG A 235 2.95 -18.60 -10.03
CA ARG A 235 4.15 -18.32 -10.85
C ARG A 235 4.18 -16.84 -11.30
N LYS A 236 3.07 -16.28 -11.73
CA LYS A 236 3.01 -14.87 -12.14
C LYS A 236 3.16 -13.94 -10.95
N LEU A 237 2.53 -14.27 -9.81
CA LEU A 237 2.66 -13.48 -8.58
C LEU A 237 4.12 -13.49 -8.05
N GLU A 238 4.84 -14.58 -8.18
CA GLU A 238 6.28 -14.64 -7.84
C GLU A 238 7.11 -13.69 -8.70
N VAL A 239 6.88 -13.65 -10.03
CA VAL A 239 7.55 -12.70 -10.95
C VAL A 239 7.23 -11.25 -10.61
N LEU A 240 5.97 -10.94 -10.32
CA LEU A 240 5.55 -9.61 -9.87
C LEU A 240 6.26 -9.21 -8.57
N ALA A 241 6.33 -10.14 -7.61
CA ALA A 241 7.00 -9.91 -6.34
C ALA A 241 8.50 -9.66 -6.50
N ASP A 242 9.19 -10.39 -7.37
CA ASP A 242 10.60 -10.16 -7.69
C ASP A 242 10.83 -8.75 -8.27
N GLY A 243 9.94 -8.33 -9.18
CA GLY A 243 9.97 -6.98 -9.74
C GLY A 243 9.76 -5.89 -8.68
N LEU A 244 8.78 -6.08 -7.78
CA LEU A 244 8.53 -5.13 -6.70
C LEU A 244 9.71 -5.06 -5.72
N VAL A 245 10.28 -6.19 -5.32
CA VAL A 245 11.47 -6.24 -4.45
C VAL A 245 12.65 -5.51 -5.08
N GLN A 246 12.89 -5.72 -6.39
CA GLN A 246 13.95 -5.02 -7.09
C GLN A 246 13.70 -3.49 -7.12
N GLY A 247 12.46 -3.07 -7.31
CA GLY A 247 12.07 -1.66 -7.25
C GLY A 247 12.27 -1.06 -5.86
N ILE A 248 11.84 -1.77 -4.81
CA ILE A 248 12.02 -1.36 -3.40
C ILE A 248 13.50 -1.21 -3.08
N ASN A 249 14.35 -2.19 -3.43
CA ASN A 249 15.78 -2.13 -3.20
C ASN A 249 16.42 -0.88 -3.84
N LYS A 250 16.02 -0.55 -5.08
CA LYS A 250 16.51 0.66 -5.79
C LYS A 250 16.03 1.94 -5.12
N TYR A 251 14.76 1.99 -4.71
CA TYR A 251 14.17 3.14 -4.03
C TYR A 251 14.85 3.39 -2.68
N VAL A 252 14.93 2.37 -1.83
CA VAL A 252 15.55 2.44 -0.51
C VAL A 252 16.99 2.92 -0.60
N LYS A 253 17.81 2.29 -1.46
CA LYS A 253 19.23 2.69 -1.64
C LYS A 253 19.40 4.17 -1.97
N LYS A 254 18.44 4.76 -2.70
CA LYS A 254 18.55 6.15 -3.16
C LYS A 254 17.92 7.15 -2.20
N HIS A 255 16.84 6.80 -1.52
CA HIS A 255 15.97 7.76 -0.84
C HIS A 255 15.86 7.57 0.67
N ILE A 256 16.16 6.38 1.20
CA ILE A 256 16.08 6.10 2.63
C ILE A 256 17.51 6.00 3.17
N LYS A 257 17.90 6.97 4.01
CA LYS A 257 19.16 6.89 4.74
C LYS A 257 18.98 5.86 5.85
N VAL A 258 19.68 4.74 5.75
CA VAL A 258 19.78 3.79 6.87
C VAL A 258 20.51 4.54 7.98
N ALA A 259 19.84 4.84 9.09
CA ALA A 259 20.51 5.36 10.25
C ALA A 259 21.54 4.30 10.71
N PRO A 260 22.78 4.69 11.07
CA PRO A 260 23.69 3.75 11.68
C PRO A 260 22.99 3.12 12.88
N LEU A 261 23.15 1.80 13.05
CA LEU A 261 22.55 0.99 14.11
C LEU A 261 22.45 1.81 15.40
N ARG A 262 21.21 2.13 15.80
CA ARG A 262 21.01 2.73 17.12
C ARG A 262 21.42 1.65 18.11
N ASP A 263 22.56 1.82 18.78
CA ASP A 263 22.94 1.02 19.93
C ASP A 263 21.81 1.09 20.95
N TYR A 264 20.94 0.10 20.96
CA TYR A 264 20.09 -0.17 22.10
C TYR A 264 21.02 -0.64 23.22
N LYS A 265 21.69 0.29 23.90
CA LYS A 265 22.27 0.02 25.20
C LYS A 265 21.15 -0.53 26.06
N LYS A 266 21.27 -1.80 26.39
CA LYS A 266 20.51 -2.44 27.46
C LYS A 266 20.66 -1.59 28.71
N ASN A 267 19.70 -0.74 29.01
CA ASN A 267 19.53 -0.23 30.35
C ASN A 267 18.92 -1.37 31.18
N GLY A 268 19.76 -2.35 31.49
CA GLY A 268 19.57 -3.25 32.59
C GLY A 268 19.80 -2.48 33.88
N GLY A 269 18.74 -1.92 34.43
CA GLY A 269 18.75 -1.35 35.75
C GLY A 269 18.80 -2.47 36.77
N SER A 270 19.88 -2.59 37.48
CA SER A 270 19.91 -3.13 38.83
C SER A 270 19.24 -2.12 39.77
N LYS A 271 18.22 -2.49 40.45
CA LYS A 271 17.96 -2.54 41.89
C LYS A 271 16.47 -2.70 42.13
#